data_d0c3587a89c59a1228f21746ba6fc2b2
#
_entry.id   d0c3587a89c59a1228f21746ba6fc2b2
#
_cell.length_a   1.000
_cell.length_b   1.000
_cell.length_c   1.000
_cell.angle_alpha   90.00
_cell.angle_beta   90.00
_cell.angle_gamma   90.00
#
_symmetry.space_group_name_H-M   'P 1'
#
loop_
_entity.id
_entity.type
_entity.pdbx_description
1 polymer ?
#
loop_
_entity_poly.entity_id
_entity_poly.type
_entity_poly.pdbx_seq_one_letter_code
_entity_poly.pdbx_strand_id
1 'polypeptide(L)'
;MHRYGALGTSDLTALAEVGMTLLGERPRANGDRRQSYAMRSVDALPLMSSHAFTLADGALGCFDLQHLSRVALTICALSWVALKAGIEAIGPAVRTVTPFHGAISVADQMTNLLATQGIEPIHLQDFFGLSTWPQVHGPLLDRLADLQSVVETSINTSSENPVFLTESNESAAHHGAFHAAYLALALDASLLALTRSARSGQSRNAHLPTDSTPGPPPFLPAVRRAAARLPLRDDGPGPAVSSARRPPRAP
;
A
#
# COMPACT_ATOMS: atom_id res chain seq x y z
N MET A 1 1.86 21.63 7.35
CA MET A 1 1.45 21.39 5.96
C MET A 1 -0.05 21.40 5.84
N HIS A 2 -0.59 22.06 4.82
CA HIS A 2 -2.01 21.99 4.53
C HIS A 2 -2.41 20.57 4.10
N ARG A 3 -3.54 20.10 4.63
CA ARG A 3 -4.03 18.75 4.37
C ARG A 3 -4.62 18.57 2.97
N TYR A 4 -4.94 19.67 2.31
CA TYR A 4 -5.54 19.70 0.98
C TYR A 4 -4.55 20.27 -0.02
N GLY A 5 -4.30 19.52 -1.08
CA GLY A 5 -3.42 19.91 -2.17
C GLY A 5 -4.06 20.92 -3.14
N ALA A 6 -3.31 21.28 -4.16
CA ALA A 6 -3.80 22.08 -5.26
C ALA A 6 -4.83 21.30 -6.09
N LEU A 7 -5.76 22.02 -6.72
CA LEU A 7 -6.57 21.48 -7.80
C LEU A 7 -5.71 21.44 -9.06
N GLY A 8 -5.47 20.24 -9.58
CA GLY A 8 -4.76 20.08 -10.84
C GLY A 8 -3.54 19.19 -10.72
N THR A 9 -2.55 19.45 -11.56
CA THR A 9 -1.32 18.70 -11.68
C THR A 9 -0.25 19.24 -10.74
N SER A 10 0.66 18.40 -10.27
CA SER A 10 1.76 18.74 -9.37
C SER A 10 1.34 18.99 -7.90
N ASP A 11 2.32 18.90 -7.00
CA ASP A 11 2.16 19.12 -5.56
C ASP A 11 2.37 20.59 -5.18
N LEU A 12 1.89 21.53 -6.00
CA LEU A 12 2.20 22.96 -5.96
C LEU A 12 2.17 23.55 -4.55
N THR A 13 1.05 23.37 -3.81
CA THR A 13 0.86 23.95 -2.48
C THR A 13 1.75 23.30 -1.43
N ALA A 14 1.92 21.99 -1.48
CA ALA A 14 2.77 21.25 -0.53
C ALA A 14 4.24 21.62 -0.72
N LEU A 15 4.71 21.65 -1.98
CA LEU A 15 6.09 22.00 -2.29
C LEU A 15 6.39 23.50 -2.07
N ALA A 16 5.41 24.37 -2.30
CA ALA A 16 5.55 25.79 -1.91
C ALA A 16 5.73 25.93 -0.38
N GLU A 17 5.01 25.19 0.42
CA GLU A 17 5.19 25.20 1.89
C GLU A 17 6.57 24.66 2.30
N VAL A 18 7.06 23.61 1.63
CA VAL A 18 8.43 23.12 1.83
C VAL A 18 9.43 24.21 1.49
N GLY A 19 9.31 24.87 0.32
CA GLY A 19 10.16 25.99 -0.09
C GLY A 19 10.18 27.14 0.93
N MET A 20 9.01 27.58 1.38
CA MET A 20 8.88 28.65 2.41
C MET A 20 9.52 28.22 3.74
N THR A 21 9.45 26.95 4.09
CA THR A 21 10.09 26.44 5.31
C THR A 21 11.62 26.41 5.15
N LEU A 22 12.12 26.04 3.98
CA LEU A 22 13.57 26.06 3.68
C LEU A 22 14.13 27.47 3.69
N LEU A 23 13.36 28.47 3.26
CA LEU A 23 13.71 29.90 3.31
C LEU A 23 13.60 30.50 4.73
N GLY A 24 13.02 29.81 5.70
CA GLY A 24 12.78 30.31 7.04
C GLY A 24 11.53 31.19 7.19
N GLU A 25 10.75 31.36 6.12
CA GLU A 25 9.51 32.14 6.12
C GLU A 25 8.38 31.43 6.88
N ARG A 26 8.43 30.09 6.94
CA ARG A 26 7.52 29.27 7.74
C ARG A 26 8.28 28.46 8.78
N PRO A 27 7.68 28.22 9.97
CA PRO A 27 8.31 27.43 11.02
C PRO A 27 8.34 25.94 10.60
N ARG A 28 9.39 25.25 11.00
CA ARG A 28 9.44 23.79 11.02
C ARG A 28 8.54 23.22 12.10
N ALA A 29 8.36 21.91 12.13
CA ALA A 29 7.54 21.24 13.15
C ALA A 29 8.01 21.51 14.60
N ASN A 30 9.30 21.75 14.80
CA ASN A 30 9.89 22.13 16.09
C ASN A 30 9.83 23.66 16.40
N GLY A 31 9.16 24.44 15.55
CA GLY A 31 9.07 25.90 15.70
C GLY A 31 10.27 26.70 15.13
N ASP A 32 11.33 26.04 14.71
CA ASP A 32 12.52 26.69 14.14
C ASP A 32 12.21 27.35 12.80
N ARG A 33 12.76 28.56 12.59
CA ARG A 33 12.63 29.37 11.35
C ARG A 33 13.98 29.67 10.70
N ARG A 34 15.00 28.90 11.00
CA ARG A 34 16.30 29.13 10.36
C ARG A 34 16.23 28.82 8.87
N GLN A 35 16.73 29.74 8.06
CA GLN A 35 16.96 29.50 6.65
C GLN A 35 17.97 28.38 6.51
N SER A 36 17.61 27.34 5.76
CA SER A 36 18.48 26.20 5.50
C SER A 36 18.90 26.09 4.04
N TYR A 37 18.32 26.89 3.16
CA TYR A 37 18.60 26.90 1.75
C TYR A 37 18.47 28.30 1.16
N ALA A 38 19.44 28.72 0.35
CA ALA A 38 19.42 29.99 -0.38
C ALA A 38 18.80 29.74 -1.76
N MET A 39 17.50 29.90 -1.87
CA MET A 39 16.75 29.72 -3.11
C MET A 39 16.84 30.97 -3.97
N ARG A 40 17.18 30.82 -5.26
CA ARG A 40 17.09 31.90 -6.25
C ARG A 40 15.64 31.97 -6.76
N SER A 41 15.25 33.12 -7.30
CA SER A 41 13.90 33.30 -7.87
C SER A 41 13.57 32.31 -8.98
N VAL A 42 14.59 31.89 -9.75
CA VAL A 42 14.45 30.90 -10.82
C VAL A 42 14.24 29.46 -10.34
N ASP A 43 14.54 29.18 -9.07
CA ASP A 43 14.41 27.83 -8.50
C ASP A 43 12.99 27.56 -7.96
N ALA A 44 12.16 28.60 -7.83
CA ALA A 44 10.85 28.50 -7.19
C ALA A 44 9.84 27.65 -8.01
N LEU A 45 9.75 27.91 -9.30
CA LEU A 45 8.85 27.16 -10.19
C LEU A 45 9.28 25.69 -10.35
N PRO A 46 10.55 25.35 -10.63
CA PRO A 46 11.03 23.98 -10.64
C PRO A 46 10.73 23.20 -9.37
N LEU A 47 10.92 23.81 -8.20
CA LEU A 47 10.59 23.17 -6.92
C LEU A 47 9.13 22.80 -6.82
N MET A 48 8.22 23.70 -7.25
CA MET A 48 6.77 23.48 -7.08
C MET A 48 6.15 22.64 -8.20
N SER A 49 6.74 22.66 -9.39
CA SER A 49 6.19 22.06 -10.61
C SER A 49 6.51 20.57 -10.73
N SER A 50 6.42 19.82 -9.63
CA SER A 50 6.68 18.40 -9.60
C SER A 50 5.66 17.65 -8.74
N HIS A 51 5.72 16.32 -8.74
CA HIS A 51 4.94 15.46 -7.86
C HIS A 51 5.82 14.81 -6.76
N ALA A 52 6.90 15.50 -6.39
CA ALA A 52 7.92 14.96 -5.48
C ALA A 52 7.36 14.65 -4.08
N PHE A 53 6.40 15.44 -3.60
CA PHE A 53 5.78 15.20 -2.29
C PHE A 53 4.92 13.95 -2.29
N THR A 54 4.01 13.81 -3.26
CA THR A 54 3.19 12.60 -3.46
C THR A 54 4.05 11.37 -3.70
N LEU A 55 5.15 11.52 -4.45
CA LEU A 55 6.10 10.43 -4.71
C LEU A 55 6.82 9.99 -3.44
N ALA A 56 7.21 10.93 -2.57
CA ALA A 56 7.84 10.59 -1.29
C ALA A 56 6.87 9.82 -0.37
N ASP A 57 5.62 10.28 -0.26
CA ASP A 57 4.59 9.56 0.50
C ASP A 57 4.31 8.17 -0.13
N GLY A 58 4.26 8.08 -1.46
CA GLY A 58 4.09 6.82 -2.18
C GLY A 58 5.24 5.84 -1.93
N ALA A 59 6.48 6.32 -1.89
CA ALA A 59 7.66 5.50 -1.61
C ALA A 59 7.64 4.95 -0.16
N LEU A 60 7.34 5.80 0.82
CA LEU A 60 7.20 5.38 2.22
C LEU A 60 6.04 4.39 2.39
N GLY A 61 4.89 4.68 1.77
CA GLY A 61 3.74 3.78 1.78
C GLY A 61 4.04 2.42 1.13
N CYS A 62 4.79 2.39 0.03
CA CYS A 62 5.24 1.16 -0.61
C CYS A 62 6.09 0.31 0.33
N PHE A 63 7.05 0.92 1.01
CA PHE A 63 7.90 0.24 2.01
C PHE A 63 7.06 -0.34 3.15
N ASP A 64 6.15 0.43 3.71
CA ASP A 64 5.27 0.00 4.80
C ASP A 64 4.34 -1.15 4.38
N LEU A 65 3.77 -1.07 3.18
CA LEU A 65 2.91 -2.11 2.63
C LEU A 65 3.66 -3.42 2.36
N GLN A 66 4.90 -3.36 1.89
CA GLN A 66 5.75 -4.54 1.73
C GLN A 66 6.05 -5.19 3.09
N HIS A 67 6.33 -4.39 4.11
CA HIS A 67 6.52 -4.90 5.46
C HIS A 67 5.23 -5.55 6.00
N LEU A 68 4.10 -4.87 5.89
CA LEU A 68 2.79 -5.38 6.30
C LEU A 68 2.43 -6.68 5.59
N SER A 69 2.74 -6.81 4.30
CA SER A 69 2.52 -8.02 3.52
C SER A 69 3.32 -9.21 4.07
N ARG A 70 4.60 -9.01 4.44
CA ARG A 70 5.42 -10.05 5.08
C ARG A 70 4.86 -10.47 6.44
N VAL A 71 4.41 -9.51 7.25
CA VAL A 71 3.75 -9.78 8.54
C VAL A 71 2.47 -10.57 8.32
N ALA A 72 1.67 -10.23 7.31
CA ALA A 72 0.43 -10.94 6.98
C ALA A 72 0.69 -12.41 6.58
N LEU A 73 1.76 -12.69 5.85
CA LEU A 73 2.21 -14.05 5.52
C LEU A 73 2.55 -14.84 6.79
N THR A 74 3.31 -14.25 7.70
CA THR A 74 3.69 -14.88 8.97
C THR A 74 2.44 -15.20 9.83
N ILE A 75 1.52 -14.25 9.95
CA ILE A 75 0.26 -14.45 10.69
C ILE A 75 -0.59 -15.54 10.02
N CYS A 76 -0.60 -15.59 8.69
CA CYS A 76 -1.29 -16.65 7.96
C CYS A 76 -0.67 -18.03 8.24
N ALA A 77 0.67 -18.14 8.25
CA ALA A 77 1.37 -19.38 8.59
C ALA A 77 1.04 -19.85 10.02
N LEU A 78 1.03 -18.94 10.99
CA LEU A 78 0.59 -19.25 12.36
C LEU A 78 -0.86 -19.77 12.42
N SER A 79 -1.75 -19.13 11.65
CA SER A 79 -3.14 -19.59 11.54
C SER A 79 -3.23 -20.98 10.89
N TRP A 80 -2.38 -21.26 9.93
CA TRP A 80 -2.28 -22.56 9.25
C TRP A 80 -1.95 -23.68 10.22
N VAL A 81 -0.93 -23.47 11.05
CA VAL A 81 -0.55 -24.43 12.10
C VAL A 81 -1.66 -24.61 13.12
N ALA A 82 -2.24 -23.51 13.61
CA ALA A 82 -3.29 -23.53 14.64
C ALA A 82 -4.57 -24.25 14.20
N LEU A 83 -4.91 -24.15 12.92
CA LEU A 83 -6.08 -24.79 12.32
C LEU A 83 -5.78 -26.17 11.72
N LYS A 84 -4.53 -26.62 11.79
CA LYS A 84 -4.06 -27.88 11.18
C LYS A 84 -4.47 -27.99 9.70
N ALA A 85 -4.25 -26.91 8.95
CA ALA A 85 -4.65 -26.84 7.55
C ALA A 85 -3.73 -27.67 6.65
N GLY A 86 -4.28 -28.24 5.59
CA GLY A 86 -3.54 -29.02 4.60
C GLY A 86 -2.61 -28.16 3.75
N ILE A 87 -1.47 -28.71 3.32
CA ILE A 87 -0.48 -28.01 2.49
C ILE A 87 -0.83 -28.00 1.01
N GLU A 88 -1.87 -28.69 0.58
CA GLU A 88 -2.25 -28.83 -0.83
C GLU A 88 -2.53 -27.49 -1.50
N ALA A 89 -3.20 -26.58 -0.79
CA ALA A 89 -3.55 -25.25 -1.30
C ALA A 89 -2.35 -24.32 -1.52
N ILE A 90 -1.18 -24.65 -0.99
CA ILE A 90 0.09 -23.94 -1.19
C ILE A 90 1.14 -24.83 -1.91
N GLY A 91 0.74 -26.03 -2.30
CA GLY A 91 1.60 -27.01 -2.95
C GLY A 91 1.85 -26.74 -4.43
N PRO A 92 2.50 -27.69 -5.13
CA PRO A 92 2.90 -27.56 -6.54
C PRO A 92 1.74 -27.27 -7.50
N ALA A 93 0.51 -27.65 -7.15
CA ALA A 93 -0.68 -27.42 -7.97
C ALA A 93 -0.91 -25.91 -8.25
N VAL A 94 -0.52 -25.01 -7.33
CA VAL A 94 -0.65 -23.55 -7.50
C VAL A 94 0.06 -23.10 -8.78
N ARG A 95 1.23 -23.64 -9.08
CA ARG A 95 1.99 -23.30 -10.29
C ARG A 95 1.25 -23.64 -11.59
N THR A 96 0.39 -24.67 -11.53
CA THR A 96 -0.37 -25.11 -12.70
C THR A 96 -1.69 -24.35 -12.85
N VAL A 97 -2.42 -24.16 -11.74
CA VAL A 97 -3.78 -23.61 -11.79
C VAL A 97 -3.83 -22.08 -11.60
N THR A 98 -2.77 -21.50 -11.05
CA THR A 98 -2.65 -20.05 -10.82
C THR A 98 -1.21 -19.60 -11.14
N PRO A 99 -0.79 -19.62 -12.40
CA PRO A 99 0.61 -19.40 -12.80
C PRO A 99 0.99 -17.90 -12.81
N PHE A 100 0.56 -17.16 -11.79
CA PHE A 100 0.92 -15.76 -11.56
C PHE A 100 2.07 -15.67 -10.56
N HIS A 101 3.00 -14.73 -10.80
CA HIS A 101 4.22 -14.61 -10.01
C HIS A 101 3.94 -14.45 -8.52
N GLY A 102 3.02 -13.56 -8.16
CA GLY A 102 2.67 -13.33 -6.77
C GLY A 102 2.04 -14.55 -6.08
N ALA A 103 1.16 -15.29 -6.78
CA ALA A 103 0.56 -16.50 -6.22
C ALA A 103 1.59 -17.61 -5.97
N ILE A 104 2.51 -17.81 -6.92
CA ILE A 104 3.64 -18.74 -6.79
C ILE A 104 4.54 -18.33 -5.63
N SER A 105 4.88 -17.03 -5.54
CA SER A 105 5.71 -16.50 -4.47
C SER A 105 5.09 -16.69 -3.09
N VAL A 106 3.76 -16.47 -2.96
CA VAL A 106 3.03 -16.74 -1.71
C VAL A 106 3.10 -18.23 -1.34
N ALA A 107 2.85 -19.12 -2.31
CA ALA A 107 2.89 -20.56 -2.07
C ALA A 107 4.29 -21.02 -1.63
N ASP A 108 5.35 -20.55 -2.28
CA ASP A 108 6.73 -20.87 -1.92
C ASP A 108 7.11 -20.37 -0.53
N GLN A 109 6.78 -19.11 -0.21
CA GLN A 109 7.05 -18.52 1.11
C GLN A 109 6.29 -19.26 2.23
N MET A 110 5.01 -19.59 1.99
CA MET A 110 4.22 -20.38 2.94
C MET A 110 4.78 -21.78 3.13
N THR A 111 5.16 -22.45 2.05
CA THR A 111 5.80 -23.79 2.11
C THR A 111 7.08 -23.75 2.94
N ASN A 112 7.91 -22.73 2.74
CA ASN A 112 9.15 -22.56 3.52
C ASN A 112 8.88 -22.29 5.01
N LEU A 113 7.88 -21.46 5.34
CA LEU A 113 7.50 -21.16 6.72
C LEU A 113 6.94 -22.40 7.45
N LEU A 114 6.29 -23.31 6.72
CA LEU A 114 5.63 -24.48 7.28
C LEU A 114 6.45 -25.78 7.17
N ALA A 115 7.61 -25.76 6.51
CA ALA A 115 8.42 -26.94 6.18
C ALA A 115 8.77 -27.88 7.37
N THR A 116 8.89 -27.32 8.58
CA THR A 116 9.29 -28.05 9.78
C THR A 116 8.13 -28.37 10.72
N GLN A 117 6.90 -28.01 10.37
CA GLN A 117 5.79 -28.03 11.34
C GLN A 117 5.08 -29.38 11.47
N GLY A 118 5.29 -30.33 10.56
CA GLY A 118 4.71 -31.69 10.64
C GLY A 118 3.17 -31.65 10.82
N ILE A 119 2.47 -30.79 10.06
CA ILE A 119 1.04 -30.60 10.19
C ILE A 119 0.32 -31.84 9.68
N GLU A 120 -0.53 -32.44 10.52
CA GLU A 120 -1.50 -33.46 10.14
C GLU A 120 -2.86 -32.79 9.89
N PRO A 121 -3.30 -32.69 8.61
CA PRO A 121 -4.57 -32.05 8.29
C PRO A 121 -5.77 -32.76 8.93
N ILE A 122 -6.71 -31.98 9.47
CA ILE A 122 -7.94 -32.52 10.07
C ILE A 122 -9.15 -32.41 9.13
N HIS A 123 -9.03 -31.66 8.04
CA HIS A 123 -10.09 -31.48 7.05
C HIS A 123 -9.63 -31.99 5.67
N LEU A 124 -10.56 -32.56 4.92
CA LEU A 124 -10.32 -32.92 3.51
C LEU A 124 -10.11 -31.65 2.66
N GLN A 125 -10.80 -30.57 2.99
CA GLN A 125 -10.68 -29.27 2.37
C GLN A 125 -10.75 -28.18 3.46
N ASP A 126 -9.78 -27.27 3.44
CA ASP A 126 -9.70 -26.18 4.39
C ASP A 126 -10.71 -25.07 4.08
N PHE A 127 -10.91 -24.21 5.07
CA PHE A 127 -11.75 -23.02 4.94
C PHE A 127 -11.25 -22.10 3.82
N PHE A 128 -12.18 -21.42 3.17
CA PHE A 128 -11.91 -20.56 2.03
C PHE A 128 -10.77 -19.55 2.27
N GLY A 129 -10.70 -18.94 3.46
CA GLY A 129 -9.66 -17.97 3.80
C GLY A 129 -8.23 -18.54 3.91
N LEU A 130 -8.08 -19.88 3.95
CA LEU A 130 -6.81 -20.61 3.86
C LEU A 130 -6.60 -21.16 2.45
N SER A 131 -7.55 -21.96 1.97
CA SER A 131 -7.44 -22.67 0.69
C SER A 131 -7.22 -21.75 -0.52
N THR A 132 -7.64 -20.47 -0.45
CA THR A 132 -7.47 -19.48 -1.52
C THR A 132 -6.38 -18.45 -1.24
N TRP A 133 -5.55 -18.65 -0.22
CA TRP A 133 -4.58 -17.66 0.19
C TRP A 133 -3.60 -17.24 -0.91
N PRO A 134 -2.98 -18.13 -1.70
CA PRO A 134 -2.11 -17.74 -2.81
C PRO A 134 -2.84 -16.89 -3.86
N GLN A 135 -4.10 -17.23 -4.17
CA GLN A 135 -4.90 -16.53 -5.18
C GLN A 135 -5.37 -15.16 -4.71
N VAL A 136 -5.48 -14.93 -3.41
CA VAL A 136 -5.98 -13.66 -2.83
C VAL A 136 -4.84 -12.75 -2.41
N HIS A 137 -3.76 -13.29 -1.82
CA HIS A 137 -2.62 -12.49 -1.39
C HIS A 137 -1.59 -12.28 -2.51
N GLY A 138 -1.50 -13.21 -3.45
CA GLY A 138 -0.60 -13.11 -4.61
C GLY A 138 -0.76 -11.82 -5.41
N PRO A 139 -1.99 -11.42 -5.77
CA PRO A 139 -2.22 -10.14 -6.46
C PRO A 139 -1.70 -8.92 -5.69
N LEU A 140 -1.68 -8.96 -4.35
CA LEU A 140 -1.07 -7.87 -3.56
C LEU A 140 0.45 -7.81 -3.79
N LEU A 141 1.13 -8.95 -3.80
CA LEU A 141 2.58 -8.99 -4.08
C LEU A 141 2.89 -8.46 -5.48
N ASP A 142 2.10 -8.86 -6.49
CA ASP A 142 2.26 -8.37 -7.87
C ASP A 142 2.07 -6.85 -7.94
N ARG A 143 1.01 -6.31 -7.31
CA ARG A 143 0.77 -4.85 -7.30
C ARG A 143 1.81 -4.07 -6.53
N LEU A 144 2.36 -4.62 -5.43
CA LEU A 144 3.46 -3.99 -4.70
C LEU A 144 4.76 -3.98 -5.51
N ALA A 145 5.03 -5.01 -6.29
CA ALA A 145 6.17 -5.03 -7.20
C ALA A 145 6.02 -3.98 -8.32
N ASP A 146 4.83 -3.84 -8.90
CA ASP A 146 4.54 -2.80 -9.89
C ASP A 146 4.66 -1.40 -9.28
N LEU A 147 4.12 -1.18 -8.08
CA LEU A 147 4.23 0.09 -7.37
C LEU A 147 5.70 0.44 -7.10
N GLN A 148 6.49 -0.53 -6.66
CA GLN A 148 7.92 -0.32 -6.44
C GLN A 148 8.62 0.09 -7.74
N SER A 149 8.36 -0.57 -8.84
CA SER A 149 8.93 -0.24 -10.16
C SER A 149 8.56 1.19 -10.60
N VAL A 150 7.30 1.59 -10.39
CA VAL A 150 6.85 2.96 -10.69
C VAL A 150 7.54 3.98 -9.81
N VAL A 151 7.66 3.71 -8.51
CA VAL A 151 8.36 4.59 -7.55
C VAL A 151 9.84 4.73 -7.95
N GLU A 152 10.55 3.62 -8.16
CA GLU A 152 11.97 3.61 -8.54
C GLU A 152 12.22 4.35 -9.85
N THR A 153 11.35 4.18 -10.83
CA THR A 153 11.44 4.93 -12.10
C THR A 153 11.22 6.42 -11.86
N SER A 154 10.17 6.77 -11.09
CA SER A 154 9.79 8.17 -10.90
C SER A 154 10.81 8.97 -10.09
N ILE A 155 11.45 8.37 -9.07
CA ILE A 155 12.50 9.08 -8.29
C ILE A 155 13.79 9.31 -9.08
N ASN A 156 13.98 8.57 -10.18
CA ASN A 156 15.18 8.68 -11.02
C ASN A 156 14.92 9.45 -12.32
N THR A 157 13.74 10.05 -12.49
CA THR A 157 13.39 10.82 -13.69
C THR A 157 13.02 12.25 -13.33
N SER A 158 13.30 13.19 -14.22
CA SER A 158 12.87 14.57 -14.09
C SER A 158 11.37 14.68 -14.37
N SER A 159 10.65 15.41 -13.50
CA SER A 159 9.24 15.77 -13.69
C SER A 159 9.04 17.25 -14.01
N GLU A 160 10.10 18.04 -14.00
CA GLU A 160 10.11 19.47 -14.35
C GLU A 160 9.76 19.69 -15.82
N ASN A 161 8.94 20.69 -16.11
CA ASN A 161 8.56 21.08 -17.46
C ASN A 161 8.92 22.56 -17.71
N PRO A 162 9.75 22.87 -18.71
CA PRO A 162 10.38 22.00 -19.70
C PRO A 162 11.59 21.22 -19.16
N VAL A 163 11.93 20.12 -19.83
CA VAL A 163 13.19 19.42 -19.61
C VAL A 163 14.25 19.90 -20.61
N PHE A 164 15.49 20.01 -20.16
CA PHE A 164 16.62 20.34 -21.02
C PHE A 164 17.37 19.07 -21.43
N LEU A 165 17.37 18.80 -22.74
CA LEU A 165 18.00 17.61 -23.32
C LEU A 165 19.40 18.00 -23.80
N THR A 166 20.44 17.45 -23.17
CA THR A 166 21.85 17.76 -23.51
C THR A 166 22.33 17.06 -24.77
N GLU A 167 21.64 16.00 -25.21
CA GLU A 167 22.05 15.15 -26.33
C GLU A 167 21.34 15.49 -27.65
N SER A 168 20.33 16.37 -27.61
CA SER A 168 19.59 16.80 -28.81
C SER A 168 19.89 18.23 -29.17
N ASN A 169 19.69 18.60 -30.46
CA ASN A 169 19.73 19.97 -30.89
C ASN A 169 18.61 20.86 -30.31
N GLU A 170 17.66 20.27 -29.58
CA GLU A 170 16.62 20.98 -28.88
C GLU A 170 17.11 21.36 -27.49
N SER A 171 17.10 22.65 -27.19
CA SER A 171 17.56 23.18 -25.91
C SER A 171 16.55 22.99 -24.79
N ALA A 172 15.28 22.85 -25.11
CA ALA A 172 14.18 22.62 -24.15
C ALA A 172 13.02 21.86 -24.81
N ALA A 173 12.46 20.88 -24.11
CA ALA A 173 11.30 20.11 -24.55
C ALA A 173 10.16 20.21 -23.54
N HIS A 174 8.97 20.59 -23.99
CA HIS A 174 7.76 20.60 -23.17
C HIS A 174 7.14 19.21 -23.09
N HIS A 175 6.70 18.82 -21.89
CA HIS A 175 6.14 17.50 -21.63
C HIS A 175 5.13 17.52 -20.45
N GLY A 176 4.50 16.38 -20.16
CA GLY A 176 3.49 16.23 -19.10
C GLY A 176 3.94 15.37 -17.90
N ALA A 177 5.24 15.18 -17.67
CA ALA A 177 5.76 14.29 -16.62
C ALA A 177 5.45 14.76 -15.19
N PHE A 178 5.02 16.00 -15.03
CA PHE A 178 4.50 16.53 -13.76
C PHE A 178 3.13 15.90 -13.36
N HIS A 179 2.49 15.15 -14.25
CA HIS A 179 1.25 14.44 -13.99
C HIS A 179 1.53 13.02 -13.48
N ALA A 180 1.18 12.75 -12.23
CA ALA A 180 1.53 11.50 -11.52
C ALA A 180 0.58 10.32 -11.83
N ALA A 181 0.09 10.17 -13.08
CA ALA A 181 -0.90 9.15 -13.43
C ALA A 181 -0.43 7.73 -13.16
N TYR A 182 0.82 7.40 -13.49
CA TYR A 182 1.39 6.08 -13.22
C TYR A 182 1.40 5.76 -11.72
N LEU A 183 1.83 6.71 -10.89
CA LEU A 183 1.89 6.55 -9.44
C LEU A 183 0.48 6.40 -8.86
N ALA A 184 -0.47 7.23 -9.28
CA ALA A 184 -1.85 7.18 -8.82
C ALA A 184 -2.50 5.82 -9.13
N LEU A 185 -2.38 5.33 -10.36
CA LEU A 185 -2.93 4.02 -10.75
C LEU A 185 -2.27 2.85 -9.99
N ALA A 186 -0.95 2.92 -9.77
CA ALA A 186 -0.24 1.87 -9.03
C ALA A 186 -0.65 1.85 -7.55
N LEU A 187 -0.86 3.02 -6.93
CA LEU A 187 -1.37 3.15 -5.56
C LEU A 187 -2.80 2.63 -5.44
N ASP A 188 -3.70 3.01 -6.35
CA ASP A 188 -5.09 2.55 -6.36
C ASP A 188 -5.19 1.03 -6.54
N ALA A 189 -4.41 0.46 -7.46
CA ALA A 189 -4.34 -0.99 -7.67
C ALA A 189 -3.82 -1.73 -6.43
N SER A 190 -2.81 -1.18 -5.76
CA SER A 190 -2.26 -1.72 -4.53
C SER A 190 -3.27 -1.67 -3.39
N LEU A 191 -4.01 -0.57 -3.24
CA LEU A 191 -5.06 -0.41 -2.23
C LEU A 191 -6.21 -1.40 -2.43
N LEU A 192 -6.63 -1.61 -3.69
CA LEU A 192 -7.66 -2.60 -4.03
C LEU A 192 -7.21 -4.03 -3.68
N ALA A 193 -5.97 -4.40 -4.02
CA ALA A 193 -5.41 -5.71 -3.71
C ALA A 193 -5.24 -5.90 -2.19
N LEU A 194 -4.79 -4.89 -1.47
CA LEU A 194 -4.69 -4.89 -0.01
C LEU A 194 -6.06 -5.13 0.65
N THR A 195 -7.10 -4.44 0.18
CA THR A 195 -8.46 -4.59 0.69
C THR A 195 -8.96 -6.02 0.54
N ARG A 196 -8.70 -6.66 -0.61
CA ARG A 196 -9.07 -8.07 -0.84
C ARG A 196 -8.29 -9.02 0.06
N SER A 197 -7.00 -8.82 0.23
CA SER A 197 -6.16 -9.61 1.13
C SER A 197 -6.60 -9.49 2.60
N ALA A 198 -6.93 -8.28 3.06
CA ALA A 198 -7.43 -8.03 4.41
C ALA A 198 -8.78 -8.73 4.68
N ARG A 199 -9.71 -8.72 3.72
CA ARG A 199 -11.00 -9.44 3.82
C ARG A 199 -10.80 -10.96 3.95
N SER A 200 -9.83 -11.54 3.26
CA SER A 200 -9.49 -12.96 3.44
C SER A 200 -8.99 -13.25 4.87
N GLY A 201 -8.21 -12.34 5.47
CA GLY A 201 -7.81 -12.43 6.87
C GLY A 201 -9.01 -12.44 7.83
N GLN A 202 -10.02 -11.63 7.57
CA GLN A 202 -11.26 -11.60 8.33
C GLN A 202 -12.00 -12.94 8.25
N SER A 203 -12.08 -13.56 7.06
CA SER A 203 -12.68 -14.89 6.87
C SER A 203 -11.95 -15.95 7.69
N ARG A 204 -10.61 -15.96 7.74
CA ARG A 204 -9.85 -16.88 8.59
C ARG A 204 -10.17 -16.72 10.07
N ASN A 205 -10.26 -15.49 10.56
CA ASN A 205 -10.57 -15.20 11.95
C ASN A 205 -11.97 -15.70 12.36
N ALA A 206 -12.91 -15.76 11.44
CA ALA A 206 -14.25 -16.29 11.69
C ALA A 206 -14.24 -17.80 11.97
N HIS A 207 -13.24 -18.52 11.47
CA HIS A 207 -13.08 -19.97 11.64
C HIS A 207 -12.06 -20.36 12.73
N LEU A 208 -11.46 -19.40 13.43
CA LEU A 208 -10.70 -19.70 14.64
C LEU A 208 -11.65 -20.32 15.68
N PRO A 209 -11.22 -21.32 16.48
CA PRO A 209 -12.09 -22.29 17.16
C PRO A 209 -13.26 -21.68 17.91
N THR A 210 -14.44 -22.19 17.62
CA THR A 210 -15.61 -22.14 18.47
C THR A 210 -15.56 -23.35 19.43
N ASP A 211 -16.25 -23.30 20.54
CA ASP A 211 -16.26 -24.34 21.60
C ASP A 211 -16.56 -25.78 21.10
N SER A 212 -16.90 -25.96 19.82
CA SER A 212 -17.30 -27.23 19.21
C SER A 212 -16.23 -27.84 18.27
N THR A 213 -15.05 -27.20 18.07
CA THR A 213 -13.98 -27.74 17.22
C THR A 213 -12.76 -28.11 18.05
N PRO A 214 -12.07 -29.25 17.80
CA PRO A 214 -10.77 -29.55 18.40
C PRO A 214 -9.78 -28.45 18.00
N GLY A 215 -9.39 -27.58 18.92
CA GLY A 215 -8.56 -26.43 18.64
C GLY A 215 -7.93 -25.85 19.90
N PRO A 216 -7.21 -24.71 19.78
CA PRO A 216 -6.51 -24.12 20.91
C PRO A 216 -7.46 -23.72 22.06
N PRO A 217 -6.93 -23.56 23.28
CA PRO A 217 -7.70 -23.48 24.53
C PRO A 217 -8.71 -22.32 24.56
N PRO A 218 -9.77 -22.42 25.43
CA PRO A 218 -10.98 -21.58 25.43
C PRO A 218 -10.77 -20.09 25.78
N PHE A 219 -9.57 -19.63 26.08
CA PHE A 219 -9.29 -18.20 26.28
C PHE A 219 -9.26 -17.38 24.99
N LEU A 220 -9.14 -18.01 23.82
CA LEU A 220 -9.22 -17.34 22.51
C LEU A 220 -10.60 -16.74 22.18
N PRO A 221 -11.75 -17.22 22.67
CA PRO A 221 -13.03 -16.54 22.51
C PRO A 221 -13.04 -15.08 23.02
N ALA A 222 -12.25 -14.76 24.03
CA ALA A 222 -12.14 -13.40 24.56
C ALA A 222 -11.36 -12.49 23.59
N VAL A 223 -10.29 -13.00 22.98
CA VAL A 223 -9.51 -12.29 21.94
C VAL A 223 -10.34 -12.12 20.67
N ARG A 224 -11.14 -13.12 20.29
CA ARG A 224 -12.05 -13.03 19.16
C ARG A 224 -13.15 -11.98 19.38
N ARG A 225 -13.71 -11.85 20.58
CA ARG A 225 -14.67 -10.78 20.91
C ARG A 225 -14.02 -9.41 20.88
N ALA A 226 -12.76 -9.29 21.27
CA ALA A 226 -12.00 -8.05 21.18
C ALA A 226 -11.64 -7.70 19.71
N ALA A 227 -11.22 -8.67 18.92
CA ALA A 227 -10.92 -8.48 17.49
C ALA A 227 -12.18 -8.21 16.66
N ALA A 228 -13.34 -8.83 17.01
CA ALA A 228 -14.62 -8.53 16.38
C ALA A 228 -15.21 -7.17 16.80
N ARG A 229 -14.69 -6.59 17.88
CA ARG A 229 -15.05 -5.24 18.36
C ARG A 229 -14.09 -4.15 17.88
N LEU A 230 -12.96 -4.50 17.26
CA LEU A 230 -12.24 -3.55 16.45
C LEU A 230 -13.21 -3.22 15.29
N PRO A 231 -13.75 -2.00 15.23
CA PRO A 231 -14.52 -1.59 14.11
C PRO A 231 -13.54 -1.57 12.92
N LEU A 232 -13.48 -2.65 12.16
CA LEU A 232 -13.30 -2.48 10.75
C LEU A 232 -14.54 -1.66 10.39
N ARG A 233 -14.38 -0.33 10.39
CA ARG A 233 -15.37 0.54 9.81
C ARG A 233 -15.70 -0.11 8.48
N ASP A 234 -16.94 -0.50 8.35
CA ASP A 234 -17.58 -0.81 7.09
C ASP A 234 -17.77 0.54 6.35
N ASP A 235 -16.66 1.27 6.26
CA ASP A 235 -16.52 2.39 5.37
C ASP A 235 -16.48 1.72 4.00
N GLY A 236 -17.66 1.57 3.46
CA GLY A 236 -17.89 1.30 2.05
C GLY A 236 -16.94 2.12 1.19
N PRO A 237 -16.81 1.86 -0.11
CA PRO A 237 -15.74 2.37 -0.97
C PRO A 237 -15.34 3.77 -0.53
N GLY A 238 -14.05 3.91 -0.19
CA GLY A 238 -13.49 5.07 0.53
C GLY A 238 -14.01 6.39 -0.02
N PRO A 239 -14.06 7.46 0.73
CA PRO A 239 -14.88 8.62 0.44
C PRO A 239 -14.72 8.98 -1.02
N ALA A 240 -15.79 8.72 -1.79
CA ALA A 240 -15.97 9.39 -3.05
C ALA A 240 -15.67 10.85 -2.73
N VAL A 241 -14.77 11.47 -3.49
CA VAL A 241 -14.41 12.88 -3.35
C VAL A 241 -15.71 13.63 -3.11
N SER A 242 -15.98 13.92 -1.84
CA SER A 242 -17.19 14.58 -1.42
C SER A 242 -17.15 15.94 -2.09
N SER A 243 -17.93 16.10 -3.13
CA SER A 243 -18.20 17.38 -3.73
C SER A 243 -18.51 18.34 -2.59
N ALA A 244 -17.60 19.30 -2.38
CA ALA A 244 -17.70 20.31 -1.34
C ALA A 244 -19.12 20.87 -1.34
N ARG A 245 -19.87 20.64 -0.28
CA ARG A 245 -21.14 21.31 -0.05
C ARG A 245 -20.84 22.81 -0.06
N ARG A 246 -21.36 23.51 -1.05
CA ARG A 246 -21.37 24.98 -1.06
C ARG A 246 -22.01 25.47 0.25
N PRO A 247 -21.38 26.39 0.98
CA PRO A 247 -22.07 27.04 2.08
C PRO A 247 -23.31 27.77 1.55
N PRO A 248 -24.40 27.84 2.33
CA PRO A 248 -25.58 28.60 1.92
C PRO A 248 -25.18 30.07 1.71
N ARG A 249 -25.65 30.66 0.60
CA ARG A 249 -25.56 32.10 0.37
C ARG A 249 -26.36 32.77 1.49
N ALA A 250 -25.74 33.69 2.21
CA ALA A 250 -26.40 34.59 3.09
C ALA A 250 -27.36 35.54 2.30
N PRO A 251 -28.45 35.99 2.90
CA PRO A 251 -29.45 36.85 2.27
C PRO A 251 -28.90 38.18 1.79
#